data_bf650de802c08980763c0d10327f2443
#
_entry.id   bf650de802c08980763c0d10327f2443
#
_cell.length_a   1.000
_cell.length_b   1.000
_cell.length_c   1.000
_cell.angle_alpha   90.00
_cell.angle_beta   90.00
_cell.angle_gamma   90.00
#
_symmetry.space_group_name_H-M   'P 1'
#
loop_
_entity.id
_entity.type
_entity.pdbx_description
1 polymer ?
#
loop_
_entity_poly.entity_id
_entity_poly.type
_entity_poly.pdbx_seq_one_letter_code
_entity_poly.pdbx_strand_id
1 'polypeptide(L)'
;VHARLVDVREDGEWEIGHATGAMHLGRGVIERDIEVAIPDPATPIYLYCGGGYRSALTADSLQKMGYTNVHSIAGGWRAWLAADAPTQVPGNYAT
;
A
#
# COMPACT_ATOMS: atom_id res chain seq x y z
N VAL A 1 -18.07 -1.05 -3.04
CA VAL A 1 -16.67 -0.90 -3.42
C VAL A 1 -15.79 -1.26 -2.23
N HIS A 2 -14.90 -2.20 -2.44
CA HIS A 2 -13.98 -2.62 -1.38
C HIS A 2 -12.77 -1.70 -1.30
N ALA A 3 -12.38 -1.34 -0.08
CA ALA A 3 -11.15 -0.62 0.14
C ALA A 3 -9.95 -1.50 -0.23
N ARG A 4 -8.91 -0.88 -0.76
CA ARG A 4 -7.68 -1.57 -1.16
C ARG A 4 -6.52 -1.09 -0.29
N LEU A 5 -5.81 -2.04 0.26
CA LEU A 5 -4.61 -1.77 1.06
C LEU A 5 -3.38 -2.00 0.19
N VAL A 6 -2.53 -0.99 0.07
CA VAL A 6 -1.39 -1.05 -0.86
C VAL A 6 -0.09 -0.74 -0.12
N ASP A 7 0.85 -1.66 -0.24
CA ASP A 7 2.21 -1.50 0.28
C ASP A 7 3.06 -0.84 -0.80
N VAL A 8 3.59 0.34 -0.52
CA VAL A 8 4.41 1.09 -1.47
C VAL A 8 5.91 1.01 -1.16
N ARG A 9 6.29 0.09 -0.25
CA ARG A 9 7.69 -0.10 0.10
C ARG A 9 8.46 -0.81 -1.01
N GLU A 10 9.76 -0.94 -0.83
CA GLU A 10 10.62 -1.64 -1.77
C GLU A 10 10.39 -3.16 -1.72
N ASP A 11 10.77 -3.84 -2.80
CA ASP A 11 10.59 -5.29 -2.93
C ASP A 11 11.22 -6.05 -1.77
N GLY A 12 12.42 -5.66 -1.34
CA GLY A 12 13.09 -6.33 -0.23
C GLY A 12 12.36 -6.19 1.10
N GLU A 13 11.72 -5.07 1.32
CA GLU A 13 10.90 -4.87 2.52
C GLU A 13 9.64 -5.76 2.49
N TRP A 14 8.98 -5.82 1.35
CA TRP A 14 7.80 -6.65 1.14
C TRP A 14 8.11 -8.14 1.37
N GLU A 15 9.25 -8.61 0.89
CA GLU A 15 9.64 -10.02 0.99
C GLU A 15 9.86 -10.46 2.43
N ILE A 16 10.31 -9.56 3.31
CA ILE A 16 10.53 -9.86 4.72
C ILE A 16 9.20 -9.96 5.48
N GLY A 17 8.22 -9.17 5.09
CA GLY A 17 6.89 -9.20 5.70
C GLY A 17 6.06 -8.01 5.27
N HIS A 18 4.74 -8.22 5.21
CA HIS A 18 3.79 -7.17 4.84
C HIS A 18 2.45 -7.40 5.52
N ALA A 19 1.58 -6.41 5.47
CA ALA A 19 0.25 -6.50 6.05
C ALA A 19 -0.58 -7.54 5.30
N THR A 20 -1.31 -8.37 6.04
CA THR A 20 -2.21 -9.36 5.44
C THR A 20 -3.26 -8.66 4.59
N GLY A 21 -3.45 -9.14 3.38
CA GLY A 21 -4.43 -8.56 2.44
C GLY A 21 -3.91 -7.39 1.62
N ALA A 22 -2.67 -6.96 1.83
CA ALA A 22 -2.10 -5.88 1.05
C ALA A 22 -1.69 -6.35 -0.34
N MET A 23 -1.82 -5.44 -1.31
CA MET A 23 -1.22 -5.61 -2.62
C MET A 23 0.08 -4.83 -2.66
N HIS A 24 1.08 -5.32 -3.38
CA HIS A 24 2.35 -4.63 -3.51
C HIS A 24 2.41 -3.82 -4.80
N LEU A 25 2.48 -2.50 -4.65
CA LEU A 25 2.77 -1.59 -5.75
C LEU A 25 3.78 -0.58 -5.22
N GLY A 26 5.06 -0.90 -5.38
CA GLY A 26 6.13 -0.06 -4.88
C GLY A 26 6.06 1.36 -5.43
N ARG A 27 6.52 2.31 -4.66
CA ARG A 27 6.44 3.72 -5.03
C ARG A 27 7.05 4.02 -6.39
N GLY A 28 8.09 3.28 -6.78
CA GLY A 28 8.76 3.48 -8.06
C GLY A 28 7.96 3.03 -9.28
N VAL A 29 6.92 2.22 -9.10
CA VAL A 29 6.12 1.67 -10.20
C VAL A 29 4.63 1.97 -10.10
N ILE A 30 4.16 2.47 -8.97
CA ILE A 30 2.73 2.61 -8.73
C ILE A 30 2.04 3.54 -9.73
N GLU A 31 2.67 4.63 -10.11
CA GLU A 31 2.08 5.56 -11.07
C GLU A 31 1.90 4.91 -12.44
N ARG A 32 2.79 4.00 -12.80
CA ARG A 32 2.68 3.23 -14.04
C ARG A 32 1.57 2.18 -13.98
N ASP A 33 1.43 1.51 -12.83
CA ASP A 33 0.65 0.28 -12.74
C ASP A 33 -0.73 0.44 -12.08
N ILE A 34 -0.99 1.57 -11.40
CA ILE A 34 -2.21 1.72 -10.61
C ILE A 34 -3.50 1.62 -11.44
N GLU A 35 -3.50 2.14 -12.64
CA GLU A 35 -4.71 2.17 -13.47
C GLU A 35 -5.13 0.79 -13.92
N VAL A 36 -4.18 -0.14 -14.03
CA VAL A 36 -4.48 -1.54 -14.32
C VAL A 36 -4.91 -2.28 -13.05
N ALA A 37 -4.19 -2.04 -11.94
CA ALA A 37 -4.44 -2.73 -10.69
C ALA A 37 -5.73 -2.28 -10.01
N ILE A 38 -6.02 -0.99 -10.04
CA ILE A 38 -7.20 -0.37 -9.43
C ILE A 38 -7.77 0.63 -10.43
N PRO A 39 -8.56 0.17 -11.40
CA PRO A 39 -9.01 1.04 -12.50
C PRO A 39 -10.00 2.12 -12.09
N ASP A 40 -10.81 1.90 -11.05
CA ASP A 40 -11.81 2.87 -10.62
C ASP A 40 -11.15 3.94 -9.75
N PRO A 41 -11.10 5.21 -10.21
CA PRO A 41 -10.43 6.28 -9.46
C PRO A 41 -11.16 6.69 -8.18
N ALA A 42 -12.38 6.21 -7.94
CA ALA A 42 -13.11 6.46 -6.71
C ALA A 42 -12.91 5.39 -5.65
N THR A 43 -12.19 4.32 -5.96
CA THR A 43 -11.91 3.24 -5.01
C THR A 43 -11.20 3.78 -3.77
N PRO A 44 -11.65 3.44 -2.55
CA PRO A 44 -10.90 3.80 -1.35
C PRO A 44 -9.56 3.06 -1.32
N ILE A 45 -8.48 3.80 -1.28
CA ILE A 45 -7.12 3.26 -1.29
C ILE A 45 -6.39 3.73 -0.04
N TYR A 46 -5.83 2.76 0.68
CA TYR A 46 -5.01 3.02 1.87
C TYR A 46 -3.59 2.57 1.57
N LEU A 47 -2.67 3.54 1.57
CA LEU A 47 -1.26 3.31 1.25
C LEU A 47 -0.44 3.28 2.52
N TYR A 48 0.53 2.37 2.61
CA TYR A 48 1.50 2.42 3.71
C TYR A 48 2.92 2.20 3.21
N CYS A 49 3.87 2.76 3.95
CA CYS A 49 5.29 2.50 3.77
C CYS A 49 5.89 2.15 5.13
N GLY A 50 7.17 2.35 5.34
CA GLY A 50 7.80 2.04 6.62
C GLY A 50 7.32 2.93 7.75
N GLY A 51 7.32 4.23 7.57
CA GLY A 51 6.99 5.21 8.59
C GLY A 51 5.97 6.26 8.19
N GLY A 52 5.49 6.27 6.95
CA GLY A 52 4.46 7.18 6.47
C GLY A 52 4.92 8.24 5.46
N TYR A 53 6.23 8.41 5.26
CA TYR A 53 6.74 9.44 4.37
C TYR A 53 6.52 9.11 2.88
N ARG A 54 6.95 7.91 2.46
CA ARG A 54 6.81 7.48 1.06
C ARG A 54 5.34 7.38 0.65
N SER A 55 4.49 6.88 1.54
CA SER A 55 3.06 6.74 1.25
C SER A 55 2.36 8.09 1.16
N ALA A 56 2.77 9.08 1.96
CA ALA A 56 2.21 10.42 1.86
C ALA A 56 2.53 11.06 0.51
N LEU A 57 3.76 10.92 0.02
CA LEU A 57 4.15 11.41 -1.30
C LEU A 57 3.41 10.67 -2.41
N THR A 58 3.23 9.36 -2.26
CA THR A 58 2.50 8.54 -3.23
C THR A 58 1.02 8.95 -3.28
N ALA A 59 0.41 9.20 -2.13
CA ALA A 59 -0.99 9.64 -2.09
C ALA A 59 -1.16 10.96 -2.86
N ASP A 60 -0.24 11.90 -2.69
CA ASP A 60 -0.26 13.15 -3.43
C ASP A 60 -0.18 12.92 -4.95
N SER A 61 0.73 12.04 -5.37
CA SER A 61 0.89 11.69 -6.79
C SER A 61 -0.38 11.07 -7.38
N LEU A 62 -1.01 10.15 -6.66
CA LEU A 62 -2.23 9.49 -7.14
C LEU A 62 -3.40 10.46 -7.21
N GLN A 63 -3.50 11.40 -6.28
CA GLN A 63 -4.53 12.44 -6.33
C GLN A 63 -4.37 13.29 -7.59
N LYS A 64 -3.14 13.62 -7.97
CA LYS A 64 -2.87 14.36 -9.20
C LYS A 64 -3.23 13.57 -10.47
N MET A 65 -3.24 12.25 -10.37
CA MET A 65 -3.68 11.37 -11.47
C MET A 65 -5.19 11.21 -11.55
N GLY A 66 -5.95 11.76 -10.58
CA GLY A 66 -7.40 11.70 -10.58
C GLY A 66 -8.01 10.73 -9.57
N TYR A 67 -7.21 10.08 -8.75
CA TYR A 67 -7.73 9.22 -7.68
C TYR A 67 -8.25 10.07 -6.54
N THR A 68 -9.53 9.90 -6.17
CA THR A 68 -10.24 10.83 -5.30
C THR A 68 -10.37 10.37 -3.85
N ASN A 69 -9.97 9.13 -3.54
CA ASN A 69 -10.18 8.55 -2.22
C ASN A 69 -8.94 7.82 -1.75
N VAL A 70 -7.84 8.55 -1.63
CA VAL A 70 -6.52 7.99 -1.32
C VAL A 70 -6.05 8.50 0.04
N HIS A 71 -5.60 7.58 0.88
CA HIS A 71 -5.17 7.87 2.25
C HIS A 71 -3.80 7.24 2.51
N SER A 72 -2.94 7.98 3.21
CA SER A 72 -1.68 7.46 3.70
C SER A 72 -1.85 7.06 5.17
N ILE A 73 -1.48 5.82 5.51
CA ILE A 73 -1.58 5.34 6.89
C ILE A 73 -0.43 5.92 7.71
N ALA A 74 -0.78 6.74 8.71
CA ALA A 74 0.21 7.33 9.59
C ALA A 74 0.98 6.26 10.36
N GLY A 75 2.30 6.42 10.42
CA GLY A 75 3.17 5.45 11.06
C GLY A 75 3.45 4.18 10.24
N GLY A 76 2.71 3.93 9.18
CA GLY A 76 2.97 2.87 8.22
C GLY A 76 3.17 1.49 8.85
N TRP A 77 4.17 0.76 8.32
CA TRP A 77 4.51 -0.60 8.77
C TRP A 77 4.87 -0.67 10.25
N ARG A 78 5.57 0.35 10.75
CA ARG A 78 5.94 0.39 12.17
C ARG A 78 4.69 0.44 13.08
N ALA A 79 3.71 1.25 12.72
CA ALA A 79 2.46 1.34 13.46
C ALA A 79 1.65 0.05 13.34
N TRP A 80 1.66 -0.58 12.16
CA TRP A 80 0.99 -1.87 11.93
C TRP A 80 1.54 -2.94 12.87
N LEU A 81 2.87 -3.05 12.96
CA LEU A 81 3.54 -4.00 13.84
C LEU A 81 3.27 -3.67 15.32
N ALA A 82 3.32 -2.40 15.69
CA ALA A 82 3.08 -1.98 17.08
C ALA A 82 1.65 -2.28 17.54
N ALA A 83 0.70 -2.28 16.62
CA ALA A 83 -0.69 -2.62 16.89
C ALA A 83 -0.95 -4.14 16.87
N ASP A 84 0.08 -4.94 16.60
CA ASP A 84 -0.01 -6.40 16.48
C ASP A 84 -1.05 -6.83 15.42
N ALA A 85 -1.17 -6.05 14.36
CA ALA A 85 -2.09 -6.33 13.27
C ALA A 85 -1.55 -7.46 12.39
N PRO A 86 -2.41 -8.18 11.64
CA PRO A 86 -1.99 -9.40 10.93
C PRO A 86 -0.95 -9.13 9.84
N THR A 87 0.07 -10.00 9.78
CA THR A 87 1.13 -9.93 8.79
C THR A 87 1.32 -11.27 8.10
N GLN A 88 1.96 -11.24 6.93
CA GLN A 88 2.32 -12.44 6.20
C GLN A 88 3.59 -12.19 5.40
N VAL A 89 4.20 -13.28 4.92
CA VAL A 89 5.35 -13.22 4.02
C VAL A 89 5.02 -13.96 2.72
N PRO A 90 5.63 -13.58 1.60
CA PRO A 90 5.40 -14.28 0.33
C PRO A 90 5.72 -15.77 0.46
N GLY A 91 4.89 -16.60 -0.16
CA GLY A 91 5.08 -18.05 -0.15
C GLY A 91 4.38 -18.78 0.97
N ASN A 92 3.81 -18.08 1.97
CA ASN A 92 3.13 -18.70 3.10
C ASN A 92 1.59 -18.63 3.00
N TYR A 93 1.08 -18.24 1.86
CA TYR A 93 -0.36 -18.02 1.71
C TYR A 93 -1.18 -19.31 1.70
N ALA A 94 -0.56 -20.41 1.30
CA ALA A 94 -1.25 -21.67 1.08
C ALA A 94 -1.13 -22.66 2.25
N THR A 95 -0.50 -22.29 3.32
CA THR A 95 -0.27 -23.19 4.46
C THR A 95 -1.34 -23.12 5.54
#